data_fbe53111a7d65bf6fc89bc0ff4741181
#
_entry.id   fbe53111a7d65bf6fc89bc0ff4741181
#
_cell.length_a   1.000
_cell.length_b   1.000
_cell.length_c   1.000
_cell.angle_alpha   90.00
_cell.angle_beta   90.00
_cell.angle_gamma   90.00
#
_symmetry.space_group_name_H-M   'P 1'
#
loop_
_entity.id
_entity.type
_entity.pdbx_description
1 polymer ?
#
loop_
_entity_poly.entity_id
_entity_poly.type
_entity_poly.pdbx_seq_one_letter_code
_entity_poly.pdbx_strand_id
1 'polypeptide(L)'
;FSHVQNFNSLHYEHELHQYYKLIINQHNHTFNEIILDLKALEIIENVEPNGIAEALLVPNDNLYSNQWDHDNQGQAIQYGTNDLVGTIDCDLDTDMAWDITTGNSDVIIAIVDTGVDLDHPDLIANIVPGYNFINEDLPPDDEYDHGTPCAGIAAATINNDIGIAGVCPDCSIMSIKVLNDQGFGEWDIIANGTVWASDNGADVISMSLGGGSYVSYFD
;
A
#
# COMPACT_ATOMS: atom_id res chain seq x y z
N PHE A 1 -30.23 -22.38 -17.10
CA PHE A 1 -30.16 -22.44 -15.64
C PHE A 1 -29.24 -23.60 -15.25
N SER A 2 -28.16 -23.32 -14.51
CA SER A 2 -27.41 -24.37 -13.81
C SER A 2 -27.69 -24.25 -12.32
N HIS A 3 -28.03 -25.33 -11.68
CA HIS A 3 -28.30 -25.38 -10.24
C HIS A 3 -27.43 -26.46 -9.61
N VAL A 4 -27.24 -26.40 -8.31
CA VAL A 4 -26.56 -27.46 -7.57
C VAL A 4 -27.43 -28.71 -7.66
N GLN A 5 -26.85 -29.77 -8.22
CA GLN A 5 -27.50 -31.08 -8.24
C GLN A 5 -27.11 -31.86 -6.98
N ASN A 6 -28.00 -32.64 -6.42
CA ASN A 6 -27.79 -33.44 -5.22
C ASN A 6 -27.74 -32.65 -3.92
N PHE A 7 -28.79 -31.92 -3.60
CA PHE A 7 -28.97 -31.30 -2.29
C PHE A 7 -29.00 -32.34 -1.17
N ASN A 8 -28.31 -32.07 -0.09
CA ASN A 8 -28.34 -32.87 1.13
C ASN A 8 -29.10 -32.11 2.24
N SER A 9 -29.24 -32.74 3.42
CA SER A 9 -29.96 -32.15 4.56
C SER A 9 -29.42 -30.77 4.96
N LEU A 10 -28.11 -30.55 4.87
CA LEU A 10 -27.48 -29.28 5.19
C LEU A 10 -27.89 -28.18 4.20
N HIS A 11 -27.97 -28.48 2.91
CA HIS A 11 -28.46 -27.52 1.91
C HIS A 11 -29.90 -27.07 2.19
N TYR A 12 -30.78 -28.01 2.64
CA TYR A 12 -32.17 -27.67 2.98
C TYR A 12 -32.25 -26.89 4.30
N GLU A 13 -31.42 -27.22 5.29
CA GLU A 13 -31.34 -26.49 6.57
C GLU A 13 -30.94 -25.01 6.38
N HIS A 14 -30.02 -24.73 5.45
CA HIS A 14 -29.57 -23.40 5.14
C HIS A 14 -30.20 -22.80 3.87
N GLU A 15 -31.26 -23.39 3.38
CA GLU A 15 -32.05 -22.94 2.22
C GLU A 15 -31.24 -22.79 0.92
N LEU A 16 -30.04 -23.37 0.81
CA LEU A 16 -29.17 -23.27 -0.36
C LEU A 16 -29.78 -23.83 -1.65
N HIS A 17 -30.81 -24.67 -1.55
CA HIS A 17 -31.57 -25.19 -2.67
C HIS A 17 -32.41 -24.11 -3.39
N GLN A 18 -32.56 -22.93 -2.79
CA GLN A 18 -33.28 -21.79 -3.36
C GLN A 18 -32.35 -20.85 -4.17
N TYR A 19 -31.03 -21.09 -4.14
CA TYR A 19 -30.06 -20.30 -4.87
C TYR A 19 -29.74 -20.90 -6.24
N TYR A 20 -29.80 -20.09 -7.27
CA TYR A 20 -29.56 -20.49 -8.66
C TYR A 20 -28.51 -19.57 -9.30
N LYS A 21 -27.58 -20.18 -10.01
CA LYS A 21 -26.65 -19.44 -10.88
C LYS A 21 -27.26 -19.35 -12.29
N LEU A 22 -27.53 -18.15 -12.75
CA LEU A 22 -27.92 -17.86 -14.12
C LEU A 22 -26.68 -17.51 -14.95
N ILE A 23 -26.44 -18.27 -16.01
CA ILE A 23 -25.40 -17.95 -16.99
C ILE A 23 -26.07 -17.27 -18.17
N ILE A 24 -25.65 -16.03 -18.45
CA ILE A 24 -26.20 -15.19 -19.51
C ILE A 24 -25.24 -15.19 -20.69
N ASN A 25 -25.61 -15.90 -21.75
CA ASN A 25 -24.88 -15.83 -23.04
C ASN A 25 -25.57 -14.79 -23.91
N GLN A 26 -25.03 -13.53 -23.99
CA GLN A 26 -25.86 -12.47 -24.39
C GLN A 26 -25.23 -11.45 -25.35
N HIS A 27 -26.01 -10.94 -26.28
CA HIS A 27 -25.59 -10.00 -27.27
C HIS A 27 -26.45 -8.72 -27.39
N ASN A 28 -27.61 -8.66 -26.74
CA ASN A 28 -28.60 -7.62 -27.02
C ASN A 28 -29.11 -6.82 -25.81
N HIS A 29 -28.71 -7.12 -24.57
CA HIS A 29 -29.14 -6.44 -23.35
C HIS A 29 -27.95 -6.17 -22.44
N THR A 30 -27.95 -5.06 -21.76
CA THR A 30 -26.94 -4.76 -20.74
C THR A 30 -27.19 -5.62 -19.49
N PHE A 31 -26.15 -5.81 -18.72
CA PHE A 31 -26.21 -6.54 -17.44
C PHE A 31 -27.27 -5.93 -16.49
N ASN A 32 -27.33 -4.59 -16.41
CA ASN A 32 -28.32 -3.90 -15.58
C ASN A 32 -29.76 -4.10 -16.04
N GLU A 33 -30.03 -4.16 -17.35
CA GLU A 33 -31.37 -4.44 -17.88
C GLU A 33 -31.83 -5.83 -17.46
N ILE A 34 -30.93 -6.83 -17.53
CA ILE A 34 -31.24 -8.19 -17.14
C ILE A 34 -31.54 -8.30 -15.63
N ILE A 35 -30.75 -7.60 -14.79
CA ILE A 35 -31.02 -7.55 -13.35
C ILE A 35 -32.39 -6.95 -13.06
N LEU A 36 -32.75 -5.85 -13.74
CA LEU A 36 -34.03 -5.20 -13.56
C LEU A 36 -35.21 -6.09 -13.99
N ASP A 37 -35.08 -6.80 -15.13
CA ASP A 37 -36.08 -7.72 -15.62
C ASP A 37 -36.27 -8.91 -14.66
N LEU A 38 -35.19 -9.47 -14.11
CA LEU A 38 -35.25 -10.55 -13.15
C LEU A 38 -35.86 -10.11 -11.82
N LYS A 39 -35.50 -8.91 -11.31
CA LYS A 39 -36.08 -8.34 -10.09
C LYS A 39 -37.58 -8.03 -10.22
N ALA A 40 -38.08 -7.85 -11.45
CA ALA A 40 -39.50 -7.64 -11.70
C ALA A 40 -40.32 -8.93 -11.59
N LEU A 41 -39.73 -10.11 -11.50
CA LEU A 41 -40.42 -11.36 -11.34
C LEU A 41 -40.77 -11.61 -9.86
N GLU A 42 -42.04 -11.74 -9.53
CA GLU A 42 -42.52 -11.94 -8.14
C GLU A 42 -41.98 -13.21 -7.46
N ILE A 43 -41.46 -14.16 -8.23
CA ILE A 43 -40.90 -15.42 -7.73
C ILE A 43 -39.40 -15.30 -7.37
N ILE A 44 -38.78 -14.16 -7.66
CA ILE A 44 -37.37 -13.92 -7.40
C ILE A 44 -37.27 -12.92 -6.26
N GLU A 45 -36.73 -13.35 -5.14
CA GLU A 45 -36.53 -12.50 -3.95
C GLU A 45 -35.35 -11.55 -4.10
N ASN A 46 -34.23 -12.07 -4.62
CA ASN A 46 -33.01 -11.26 -4.84
C ASN A 46 -32.29 -11.70 -6.12
N VAL A 47 -31.62 -10.73 -6.76
CA VAL A 47 -30.73 -10.94 -7.91
C VAL A 47 -29.50 -10.08 -7.72
N GLU A 48 -28.34 -10.72 -7.75
CA GLU A 48 -27.07 -10.06 -7.64
C GLU A 48 -26.03 -10.68 -8.60
N PRO A 49 -24.99 -9.95 -8.98
CA PRO A 49 -23.86 -10.53 -9.71
C PRO A 49 -23.23 -11.65 -8.91
N ASN A 50 -22.86 -12.75 -9.57
CA ASN A 50 -22.03 -13.76 -8.95
C ASN A 50 -20.58 -13.27 -9.01
N GLY A 51 -20.12 -12.65 -7.94
CA GLY A 51 -18.73 -12.22 -7.80
C GLY A 51 -17.75 -13.39 -7.80
N ILE A 52 -16.52 -13.09 -8.07
CA ILE A 52 -15.38 -13.99 -7.87
C ILE A 52 -14.80 -13.63 -6.51
N ALA A 53 -14.67 -14.61 -5.63
CA ALA A 53 -13.88 -14.47 -4.40
C ALA A 53 -12.44 -14.88 -4.72
N GLU A 54 -11.51 -14.01 -4.45
CA GLU A 54 -10.07 -14.27 -4.53
C GLU A 54 -9.49 -14.33 -3.12
N ALA A 55 -8.38 -15.04 -2.97
CA ALA A 55 -7.66 -14.98 -1.71
C ALA A 55 -7.01 -13.59 -1.59
N LEU A 56 -7.26 -12.91 -0.48
CA LEU A 56 -6.65 -11.61 -0.21
C LEU A 56 -5.13 -11.77 -0.07
N LEU A 57 -4.38 -10.78 -0.54
CA LEU A 57 -2.94 -10.73 -0.35
C LEU A 57 -2.64 -10.35 1.10
N VAL A 58 -2.07 -11.30 1.85
CA VAL A 58 -1.57 -11.06 3.21
C VAL A 58 -0.07 -11.26 3.18
N PRO A 59 0.74 -10.20 3.42
CA PRO A 59 2.19 -10.29 3.46
C PRO A 59 2.69 -11.31 4.50
N ASN A 60 3.76 -12.04 4.14
CA ASN A 60 4.40 -13.00 5.05
C ASN A 60 5.53 -12.37 5.89
N ASP A 61 5.71 -11.07 5.79
CA ASP A 61 6.74 -10.29 6.46
C ASP A 61 6.53 -10.35 7.96
N ASN A 62 7.60 -10.64 8.70
CA ASN A 62 7.51 -11.08 10.08
C ASN A 62 7.02 -10.00 11.08
N LEU A 63 7.04 -8.73 10.70
CA LEU A 63 6.53 -7.60 11.47
C LEU A 63 5.20 -7.04 10.93
N TYR A 64 4.67 -7.56 9.82
CA TYR A 64 3.42 -7.09 9.20
C TYR A 64 2.26 -7.06 10.20
N SER A 65 2.12 -8.06 11.03
CA SER A 65 1.04 -8.11 12.03
C SER A 65 1.05 -6.97 13.05
N ASN A 66 2.16 -6.22 13.14
CA ASN A 66 2.28 -5.04 14.00
C ASN A 66 1.94 -3.74 13.25
N GLN A 67 1.79 -3.79 11.94
CA GLN A 67 1.47 -2.64 11.09
C GLN A 67 -0.03 -2.45 11.02
N TRP A 68 -0.59 -1.85 12.07
CA TRP A 68 -2.03 -1.55 12.17
C TRP A 68 -2.52 -0.54 11.13
N ASP A 69 -1.61 0.16 10.50
CA ASP A 69 -1.87 1.15 9.46
C ASP A 69 -2.32 0.52 8.13
N HIS A 70 -2.02 -0.75 7.91
CA HIS A 70 -2.47 -1.49 6.73
C HIS A 70 -3.84 -2.16 6.91
N ASP A 71 -4.07 -2.78 8.07
CA ASP A 71 -5.31 -3.48 8.44
C ASP A 71 -5.46 -3.43 9.98
N ASN A 72 -6.32 -2.56 10.47
CA ASN A 72 -6.55 -2.35 11.89
C ASN A 72 -7.73 -3.18 12.40
N GLN A 73 -7.45 -4.39 12.80
CA GLN A 73 -8.41 -5.30 13.42
C GLN A 73 -8.57 -5.09 14.93
N GLY A 74 -7.99 -4.02 15.49
CA GLY A 74 -7.92 -3.77 16.93
C GLY A 74 -6.84 -4.59 17.62
N GLN A 75 -5.80 -5.00 16.90
CA GLN A 75 -4.65 -5.69 17.46
C GLN A 75 -3.91 -4.81 18.45
N ALA A 76 -3.43 -5.42 19.54
CA ALA A 76 -2.61 -4.71 20.50
C ALA A 76 -1.20 -4.50 19.98
N ILE A 77 -0.78 -3.25 19.90
CA ILE A 77 0.59 -2.87 19.51
C ILE A 77 1.36 -2.48 20.76
N GLN A 78 2.49 -3.14 20.99
CA GLN A 78 3.33 -2.83 22.14
C GLN A 78 4.03 -1.48 21.95
N TYR A 79 3.71 -0.53 22.82
CA TYR A 79 4.39 0.76 22.87
C TYR A 79 5.00 1.00 24.26
N GLY A 80 6.30 0.80 24.35
CA GLY A 80 7.01 0.84 25.63
C GLY A 80 6.54 -0.27 26.58
N THR A 81 5.91 0.11 27.71
CA THR A 81 5.35 -0.83 28.70
C THR A 81 3.84 -0.99 28.59
N ASN A 82 3.19 -0.36 27.61
CA ASN A 82 1.75 -0.38 27.43
C ASN A 82 1.38 -0.97 26.07
N ASP A 83 0.25 -1.66 26.05
CA ASP A 83 -0.38 -2.04 24.79
C ASP A 83 -1.31 -0.89 24.34
N LEU A 84 -1.16 -0.47 23.09
CA LEU A 84 -2.07 0.45 22.43
C LEU A 84 -3.01 -0.35 21.52
N VAL A 85 -4.30 -0.04 21.61
CA VAL A 85 -5.32 -0.63 20.74
C VAL A 85 -6.01 0.50 20.01
N GLY A 86 -5.96 0.46 18.67
CA GLY A 86 -6.64 1.45 17.84
C GLY A 86 -8.13 1.20 17.69
N THR A 87 -8.82 2.12 17.04
CA THR A 87 -10.20 1.91 16.60
C THR A 87 -10.19 1.00 15.38
N ILE A 88 -10.92 -0.10 15.45
CA ILE A 88 -11.04 -1.05 14.32
C ILE A 88 -11.45 -0.30 13.05
N ASP A 89 -10.89 -0.69 11.89
CA ASP A 89 -11.18 -0.11 10.58
C ASP A 89 -10.77 1.40 10.47
N CYS A 90 -9.77 1.80 11.28
CA CYS A 90 -9.18 3.14 11.21
C CYS A 90 -7.73 3.00 10.74
N ASP A 91 -7.55 2.80 9.44
CA ASP A 91 -6.30 2.49 8.77
C ASP A 91 -6.31 2.99 7.31
N LEU A 92 -5.46 2.46 6.45
CA LEU A 92 -5.29 2.86 5.05
C LEU A 92 -5.95 1.92 4.05
N ASP A 93 -6.51 0.77 4.48
CA ASP A 93 -7.05 -0.29 3.60
C ASP A 93 -6.03 -0.76 2.53
N THR A 94 -4.75 -0.76 2.85
CA THR A 94 -3.71 -1.13 1.87
C THR A 94 -3.76 -2.60 1.50
N ASP A 95 -4.18 -3.47 2.40
CA ASP A 95 -4.43 -4.89 2.14
C ASP A 95 -5.46 -5.07 1.01
N MET A 96 -6.53 -4.29 1.01
CA MET A 96 -7.53 -4.25 -0.07
C MET A 96 -6.99 -3.61 -1.35
N ALA A 97 -6.12 -2.58 -1.22
CA ALA A 97 -5.49 -1.94 -2.36
C ALA A 97 -4.52 -2.89 -3.09
N TRP A 98 -3.78 -3.73 -2.37
CA TRP A 98 -2.87 -4.71 -2.94
C TRP A 98 -3.55 -5.83 -3.74
N ASP A 99 -4.83 -6.10 -3.51
CA ASP A 99 -5.62 -6.98 -4.37
C ASP A 99 -5.84 -6.39 -5.78
N ILE A 100 -5.65 -5.08 -5.92
CA ILE A 100 -5.76 -4.37 -7.20
C ILE A 100 -4.38 -4.13 -7.78
N THR A 101 -3.44 -3.62 -6.97
CA THR A 101 -2.07 -3.33 -7.38
C THR A 101 -1.15 -3.18 -6.16
N THR A 102 0.06 -3.70 -6.27
CA THR A 102 1.17 -3.51 -5.33
C THR A 102 2.11 -2.39 -5.76
N GLY A 103 1.74 -1.66 -6.81
CA GLY A 103 2.56 -0.66 -7.46
C GLY A 103 3.28 -1.19 -8.70
N ASN A 104 4.37 -0.52 -9.07
CA ASN A 104 5.21 -0.95 -10.18
C ASN A 104 6.54 -0.17 -10.13
N SER A 105 7.62 -0.79 -10.59
CA SER A 105 8.98 -0.22 -10.54
C SER A 105 9.20 1.02 -11.42
N ASP A 106 8.27 1.35 -12.32
CA ASP A 106 8.31 2.60 -13.09
C ASP A 106 7.88 3.81 -12.25
N VAL A 107 7.18 3.58 -11.12
CA VAL A 107 6.79 4.63 -10.16
C VAL A 107 7.92 4.84 -9.17
N ILE A 108 8.50 6.02 -9.17
CA ILE A 108 9.65 6.38 -8.32
C ILE A 108 9.21 7.28 -7.18
N ILE A 109 9.44 6.82 -5.95
CA ILE A 109 9.22 7.58 -4.72
C ILE A 109 10.56 8.14 -4.24
N ALA A 110 10.74 9.45 -4.32
CA ALA A 110 11.90 10.10 -3.77
C ALA A 110 11.72 10.35 -2.26
N ILE A 111 12.64 9.84 -1.47
CA ILE A 111 12.74 10.09 -0.02
C ILE A 111 13.76 11.21 0.18
N VAL A 112 13.25 12.43 0.39
CA VAL A 112 14.04 13.64 0.60
C VAL A 112 14.25 13.80 2.10
N ASP A 113 15.36 13.28 2.63
CA ASP A 113 15.57 13.05 4.05
C ASP A 113 17.07 12.95 4.43
N THR A 114 17.41 12.18 5.45
CA THR A 114 18.78 11.89 5.93
C THR A 114 19.56 10.92 5.06
N GLY A 115 18.96 10.40 3.99
CA GLY A 115 19.43 9.31 3.18
C GLY A 115 18.58 8.04 3.40
N VAL A 116 18.95 6.96 2.76
CA VAL A 116 18.35 5.61 2.95
C VAL A 116 19.51 4.63 3.06
N ASP A 117 19.43 3.66 3.97
CA ASP A 117 20.36 2.51 4.03
C ASP A 117 20.26 1.72 2.72
N LEU A 118 21.26 1.90 1.84
CA LEU A 118 21.23 1.44 0.45
C LEU A 118 21.45 -0.07 0.33
N ASP A 119 21.87 -0.73 1.39
CA ASP A 119 22.03 -2.18 1.45
C ASP A 119 21.06 -2.87 2.44
N HIS A 120 20.06 -2.12 2.92
CA HIS A 120 19.00 -2.65 3.78
C HIS A 120 18.27 -3.83 3.10
N PRO A 121 18.21 -5.00 3.72
CA PRO A 121 17.71 -6.21 3.07
C PRO A 121 16.25 -6.14 2.62
N ASP A 122 15.44 -5.29 3.25
CA ASP A 122 14.03 -5.11 2.94
C ASP A 122 13.77 -4.00 1.90
N LEU A 123 14.80 -3.24 1.50
CA LEU A 123 14.69 -2.08 0.60
C LEU A 123 15.52 -2.24 -0.68
N ILE A 124 16.65 -2.94 -0.61
CA ILE A 124 17.67 -2.97 -1.68
C ILE A 124 17.12 -3.36 -3.05
N ALA A 125 16.07 -4.19 -3.10
CA ALA A 125 15.44 -4.60 -4.35
C ALA A 125 14.74 -3.44 -5.09
N ASN A 126 14.32 -2.43 -4.35
CA ASN A 126 13.54 -1.30 -4.85
C ASN A 126 14.37 -0.01 -5.01
N ILE A 127 15.65 -0.02 -4.58
CA ILE A 127 16.49 1.19 -4.63
C ILE A 127 16.95 1.49 -6.07
N VAL A 128 16.72 2.73 -6.48
CA VAL A 128 17.25 3.30 -7.73
C VAL A 128 18.27 4.41 -7.44
N PRO A 129 19.07 4.87 -8.41
CA PRO A 129 20.05 5.93 -8.19
C PRO A 129 19.45 7.19 -7.59
N GLY A 130 20.02 7.65 -6.51
CA GLY A 130 19.69 8.89 -5.81
C GLY A 130 20.86 9.88 -5.77
N TYR A 131 20.78 10.89 -4.90
CA TYR A 131 21.81 11.92 -4.79
C TYR A 131 22.03 12.41 -3.36
N ASN A 132 23.31 12.70 -3.02
CA ASN A 132 23.71 13.23 -1.72
C ASN A 132 24.09 14.71 -1.85
N PHE A 133 23.22 15.59 -1.36
CA PHE A 133 23.44 17.05 -1.37
C PHE A 133 24.30 17.55 -0.19
N ILE A 134 24.56 16.68 0.80
CA ILE A 134 25.41 17.02 1.94
C ILE A 134 26.88 16.77 1.60
N ASN A 135 27.16 15.69 0.86
CA ASN A 135 28.50 15.37 0.38
C ASN A 135 28.39 14.64 -0.97
N GLU A 136 28.62 15.36 -2.06
CA GLU A 136 28.47 14.86 -3.44
C GLU A 136 29.44 13.70 -3.78
N ASP A 137 30.52 13.53 -3.02
CA ASP A 137 31.49 12.46 -3.23
C ASP A 137 31.05 11.10 -2.61
N LEU A 138 29.96 11.08 -1.84
CA LEU A 138 29.45 9.92 -1.14
C LEU A 138 28.05 9.52 -1.63
N PRO A 139 27.68 8.23 -1.49
CA PRO A 139 26.30 7.80 -1.77
C PRO A 139 25.31 8.46 -0.78
N PRO A 140 24.02 8.54 -1.13
CA PRO A 140 22.98 9.10 -0.27
C PRO A 140 22.52 8.10 0.82
N ASP A 141 23.49 7.56 1.55
CA ASP A 141 23.29 6.58 2.62
C ASP A 141 22.80 7.24 3.90
N ASP A 142 22.03 6.52 4.72
CA ASP A 142 21.45 7.05 5.96
C ASP A 142 22.42 6.86 7.14
N GLU A 143 22.85 7.96 7.73
CA GLU A 143 23.74 8.00 8.89
C GLU A 143 23.04 8.50 10.17
N TYR A 144 21.69 8.69 10.09
CA TYR A 144 20.89 9.25 11.20
C TYR A 144 19.72 8.35 11.63
N ASP A 145 19.40 7.31 10.84
CA ASP A 145 18.32 6.36 11.09
C ASP A 145 16.90 6.97 11.02
N HIS A 146 16.67 7.94 10.09
CA HIS A 146 15.35 8.54 9.91
C HIS A 146 14.78 8.33 8.49
N GLY A 147 15.53 8.56 7.44
CA GLY A 147 15.06 8.39 6.08
C GLY A 147 14.83 6.93 5.72
N THR A 148 15.60 6.00 6.31
CA THR A 148 15.44 4.56 6.10
C THR A 148 14.07 4.05 6.57
N PRO A 149 13.58 4.33 7.80
CA PRO A 149 12.20 4.02 8.18
C PRO A 149 11.14 4.65 7.29
N CYS A 150 11.35 5.91 6.83
CA CYS A 150 10.43 6.56 5.90
C CYS A 150 10.35 5.83 4.57
N ALA A 151 11.49 5.37 4.03
CA ALA A 151 11.55 4.53 2.85
C ALA A 151 10.85 3.19 3.04
N GLY A 152 11.03 2.56 4.22
CA GLY A 152 10.39 1.30 4.59
C GLY A 152 8.86 1.39 4.57
N ILE A 153 8.31 2.41 5.22
CA ILE A 153 6.85 2.65 5.22
C ILE A 153 6.34 2.90 3.79
N ALA A 154 7.11 3.60 2.97
CA ALA A 154 6.71 3.89 1.60
C ALA A 154 6.73 2.65 0.70
N ALA A 155 7.82 1.86 0.72
CA ALA A 155 8.07 0.84 -0.29
C ALA A 155 8.98 -0.31 0.15
N ALA A 156 8.90 -0.78 1.39
CA ALA A 156 9.54 -2.05 1.76
C ALA A 156 8.94 -3.20 0.95
N THR A 157 9.80 -4.14 0.56
CA THR A 157 9.41 -5.29 -0.27
C THR A 157 8.54 -6.26 0.53
N ILE A 158 7.38 -6.65 0.01
CA ILE A 158 6.50 -7.63 0.65
C ILE A 158 6.83 -9.06 0.26
N ASN A 159 6.38 -10.01 1.08
CA ASN A 159 6.50 -11.46 0.84
C ASN A 159 7.95 -11.97 0.73
N ASN A 160 8.85 -11.37 1.50
CA ASN A 160 10.26 -11.74 1.56
C ASN A 160 10.68 -12.37 2.90
N ASP A 161 9.73 -12.59 3.83
CA ASP A 161 9.94 -13.10 5.21
C ASP A 161 10.79 -12.15 6.08
N ILE A 162 10.95 -10.87 5.71
CA ILE A 162 11.80 -9.89 6.38
C ILE A 162 10.96 -8.65 6.74
N GLY A 163 11.24 -8.04 7.90
CA GLY A 163 10.83 -6.68 8.24
C GLY A 163 9.34 -6.40 8.13
N ILE A 164 9.01 -5.41 7.34
CA ILE A 164 7.68 -4.78 7.22
C ILE A 164 7.18 -4.78 5.77
N ALA A 165 5.90 -4.50 5.59
CA ALA A 165 5.31 -4.22 4.27
C ALA A 165 5.30 -2.72 3.99
N GLY A 166 5.75 -2.28 2.82
CA GLY A 166 5.60 -0.90 2.37
C GLY A 166 4.22 -0.68 1.71
N VAL A 167 3.72 0.54 1.72
CA VAL A 167 2.43 0.90 1.08
C VAL A 167 2.45 0.60 -0.43
N CYS A 168 3.58 0.85 -1.10
CA CYS A 168 3.80 0.56 -2.52
C CYS A 168 5.02 -0.36 -2.71
N PRO A 169 4.90 -1.67 -2.38
CA PRO A 169 6.05 -2.55 -2.25
C PRO A 169 6.78 -2.86 -3.56
N ASP A 170 6.15 -2.61 -4.71
CA ASP A 170 6.76 -2.76 -6.04
C ASP A 170 7.21 -1.42 -6.65
N CYS A 171 7.07 -0.29 -5.90
CA CYS A 171 7.57 1.02 -6.32
C CYS A 171 9.08 1.15 -6.09
N SER A 172 9.74 1.97 -6.91
CA SER A 172 11.16 2.29 -6.76
C SER A 172 11.39 3.38 -5.69
N ILE A 173 12.50 3.29 -4.96
CA ILE A 173 12.95 4.22 -3.92
C ILE A 173 14.15 5.00 -4.44
N MET A 174 14.03 6.33 -4.50
CA MET A 174 15.12 7.24 -4.82
C MET A 174 15.56 7.99 -3.55
N SER A 175 16.74 7.67 -3.02
CA SER A 175 17.28 8.35 -1.84
C SER A 175 17.83 9.72 -2.20
N ILE A 176 17.32 10.77 -1.57
CA ILE A 176 17.79 12.16 -1.71
C ILE A 176 18.24 12.68 -0.35
N LYS A 177 19.55 12.59 -0.10
CA LYS A 177 20.12 13.02 1.17
C LYS A 177 20.30 14.55 1.21
N VAL A 178 19.46 15.21 1.96
CA VAL A 178 19.43 16.66 2.18
C VAL A 178 19.64 17.05 3.64
N LEU A 179 19.59 16.06 4.53
CA LEU A 179 19.87 16.20 5.95
C LEU A 179 21.15 15.44 6.31
N ASN A 180 21.96 16.02 7.22
CA ASN A 180 23.22 15.44 7.66
C ASN A 180 23.05 14.35 8.72
N ASP A 181 24.15 13.84 9.26
CA ASP A 181 24.26 12.85 10.33
C ASP A 181 23.70 13.29 11.70
N GLN A 182 23.21 14.51 11.80
CA GLN A 182 22.55 15.07 12.99
C GLN A 182 21.08 15.41 12.72
N GLY A 183 20.57 15.08 11.52
CA GLY A 183 19.19 15.34 11.11
C GLY A 183 18.92 16.81 10.73
N PHE A 184 19.94 17.60 10.37
CA PHE A 184 19.80 18.99 9.97
C PHE A 184 20.18 19.22 8.51
N GLY A 185 19.42 20.09 7.84
CA GLY A 185 19.71 20.58 6.49
C GLY A 185 19.29 22.02 6.30
N GLU A 186 19.95 22.71 5.39
CA GLU A 186 19.60 24.08 5.00
C GLU A 186 18.46 24.05 3.97
N TRP A 187 17.58 25.03 4.01
CA TRP A 187 16.38 25.06 3.16
C TRP A 187 16.68 25.10 1.67
N ASP A 188 17.77 25.75 1.26
CA ASP A 188 18.21 25.78 -0.14
C ASP A 188 18.71 24.41 -0.61
N ILE A 189 19.37 23.64 0.26
CA ILE A 189 19.79 22.26 -0.01
C ILE A 189 18.54 21.37 -0.20
N ILE A 190 17.54 21.49 0.70
CA ILE A 190 16.27 20.74 0.63
C ILE A 190 15.52 21.10 -0.66
N ALA A 191 15.43 22.39 -1.01
CA ALA A 191 14.79 22.83 -2.24
C ALA A 191 15.51 22.30 -3.48
N ASN A 192 16.85 22.35 -3.51
CA ASN A 192 17.65 21.79 -4.61
C ASN A 192 17.44 20.27 -4.74
N GLY A 193 17.41 19.53 -3.63
CA GLY A 193 17.14 18.09 -3.62
C GLY A 193 15.75 17.75 -4.15
N THR A 194 14.74 18.54 -3.78
CA THR A 194 13.36 18.39 -4.26
C THR A 194 13.26 18.61 -5.78
N VAL A 195 13.87 19.67 -6.30
CA VAL A 195 13.92 19.97 -7.74
C VAL A 195 14.67 18.86 -8.48
N TRP A 196 15.82 18.44 -7.96
CA TRP A 196 16.62 17.38 -8.57
C TRP A 196 15.84 16.06 -8.65
N ALA A 197 15.12 15.67 -7.59
CA ALA A 197 14.29 14.48 -7.59
C ALA A 197 13.25 14.52 -8.72
N SER A 198 12.54 15.65 -8.86
CA SER A 198 11.57 15.87 -9.93
C SER A 198 12.21 15.79 -11.32
N ASP A 199 13.37 16.45 -11.52
CA ASP A 199 14.08 16.47 -12.80
C ASP A 199 14.67 15.10 -13.18
N ASN A 200 14.87 14.21 -12.19
CA ASN A 200 15.41 12.86 -12.39
C ASN A 200 14.34 11.75 -12.31
N GLY A 201 13.07 12.13 -12.45
CA GLY A 201 12.00 11.20 -12.72
C GLY A 201 11.24 10.69 -11.50
N ALA A 202 11.34 11.36 -10.35
CA ALA A 202 10.46 11.05 -9.23
C ALA A 202 9.01 11.42 -9.54
N ASP A 203 8.10 10.46 -9.35
CA ASP A 203 6.65 10.65 -9.50
C ASP A 203 6.03 11.16 -8.19
N VAL A 204 6.61 10.75 -7.06
CA VAL A 204 6.18 11.13 -5.71
C VAL A 204 7.39 11.58 -4.91
N ILE A 205 7.24 12.67 -4.15
CA ILE A 205 8.27 13.16 -3.23
C ILE A 205 7.72 13.09 -1.81
N SER A 206 8.41 12.33 -0.96
CA SER A 206 8.13 12.22 0.46
C SER A 206 9.16 13.04 1.24
N MET A 207 8.68 13.95 2.10
CA MET A 207 9.49 14.80 2.96
C MET A 207 8.99 14.72 4.39
N SER A 208 9.66 13.92 5.23
CA SER A 208 9.33 13.80 6.66
C SER A 208 10.15 14.78 7.50
N LEU A 209 10.14 16.04 7.09
CA LEU A 209 10.96 17.11 7.68
C LEU A 209 10.17 18.41 7.82
N GLY A 210 10.65 19.34 8.63
CA GLY A 210 10.01 20.64 8.81
C GLY A 210 10.85 21.60 9.63
N GLY A 211 10.42 22.87 9.67
CA GLY A 211 11.09 23.92 10.43
C GLY A 211 10.15 25.02 10.87
N GLY A 212 10.58 25.80 11.85
CA GLY A 212 9.75 26.82 12.52
C GLY A 212 9.61 28.15 11.77
N SER A 213 10.20 28.32 10.57
CA SER A 213 10.19 29.58 9.84
C SER A 213 9.65 29.38 8.43
N TYR A 214 8.84 30.36 7.98
CA TYR A 214 8.44 30.44 6.58
C TYR A 214 9.67 30.69 5.69
N VAL A 215 9.75 29.96 4.60
CA VAL A 215 10.80 30.13 3.58
C VAL A 215 10.17 30.15 2.19
N SER A 216 10.52 31.15 1.40
CA SER A 216 9.95 31.36 0.07
C SER A 216 10.46 30.40 -1.02
N TYR A 217 11.35 29.47 -0.67
CA TYR A 217 11.88 28.46 -1.62
C TYR A 217 10.83 27.43 -2.05
N PHE A 218 9.74 27.31 -1.29
CA PHE A 218 8.67 26.32 -1.52
C PHE A 218 7.34 26.96 -1.95
N ASP A 219 7.36 28.23 -2.35
CA ASP A 219 6.23 28.93 -3.00
C ASP A 219 6.35 28.81 -4.56
#